data_ac794b96de951e0039436870d4d359bf
#
_entry.id   ac794b96de951e0039436870d4d359bf
#
_cell.length_a   1.000
_cell.length_b   1.000
_cell.length_c   1.000
_cell.angle_alpha   90.00
_cell.angle_beta   90.00
_cell.angle_gamma   90.00
#
_symmetry.space_group_name_H-M   'P 1'
#
loop_
_entity.id
_entity.type
_entity.pdbx_description
1 polymer ?
#
loop_
_entity_poly.entity_id
_entity_poly.type
_entity_poly.pdbx_seq_one_letter_code
_entity_poly.pdbx_strand_id
1 'polypeptide(L)'
;MKLPLSCDASYHSQFMPRSHSTAIYEWLASHCNLNEPEFMQMPDGSKIRIFPWRMIFLDPKLEQSQLFPSYHGRHSAWFPLLSQLQQQITDLTGVEFSVAVCLYYPDGEESLSFHSDLPAFGPTDIIASISLGAEREFLIRSQRNTQEQHSLTLEDGSLLIMGQGFQDNYQHALASAPKTTRPRFNISFRQFAWPV
;
A
#
# COMPACT_ATOMS: atom_id res chain seq x y z
N MET A 1 10.87 14.36 3.82
CA MET A 1 12.25 14.02 4.25
C MET A 1 12.77 12.91 3.34
N LYS A 2 13.95 13.10 2.71
CA LYS A 2 14.60 12.01 1.97
C LYS A 2 15.12 10.97 2.95
N LEU A 3 14.92 9.69 2.67
CA LEU A 3 15.44 8.62 3.52
C LEU A 3 16.94 8.41 3.26
N PRO A 4 17.73 7.99 4.27
CA PRO A 4 19.18 7.76 4.14
C PRO A 4 19.48 6.41 3.46
N LEU A 5 18.91 6.20 2.26
CA LEU A 5 19.07 5.00 1.45
C LEU A 5 19.85 5.30 0.17
N SER A 6 20.44 4.28 -0.44
CA SER A 6 21.17 4.39 -1.70
C SER A 6 20.26 4.43 -2.94
N CYS A 7 18.96 4.58 -2.76
CA CYS A 7 17.95 4.67 -3.79
C CYS A 7 17.07 5.93 -3.60
N ASP A 8 16.14 6.16 -4.52
CA ASP A 8 15.17 7.23 -4.35
C ASP A 8 14.05 6.78 -3.40
N ALA A 9 13.98 7.44 -2.22
CA ALA A 9 12.95 7.17 -1.23
C ALA A 9 12.73 8.40 -0.36
N SER A 10 11.47 8.73 -0.08
CA SER A 10 11.13 9.86 0.77
C SER A 10 9.92 9.59 1.66
N TYR A 11 9.89 10.23 2.82
CA TYR A 11 8.80 10.16 3.78
C TYR A 11 8.28 11.55 4.11
N HIS A 12 6.96 11.69 4.10
CA HIS A 12 6.20 12.91 4.36
C HIS A 12 5.23 12.63 5.51
N SER A 13 5.64 12.96 6.74
CA SER A 13 4.87 12.62 7.98
C SER A 13 3.50 13.30 8.03
N GLN A 14 3.37 14.48 7.47
CA GLN A 14 2.12 15.26 7.45
C GLN A 14 1.71 15.55 6.00
N PHE A 15 1.59 14.48 5.18
CA PHE A 15 1.25 14.64 3.77
C PHE A 15 -0.17 15.16 3.59
N MET A 16 -1.10 14.73 4.45
CA MET A 16 -2.48 15.22 4.41
C MET A 16 -2.94 15.72 5.79
N PRO A 17 -3.88 16.68 5.81
CA PRO A 17 -4.53 17.11 7.05
C PRO A 17 -5.28 15.94 7.72
N ARG A 18 -5.32 15.94 9.03
CA ARG A 18 -6.03 14.91 9.81
C ARG A 18 -7.51 14.75 9.44
N SER A 19 -8.18 15.83 9.05
CA SER A 19 -9.56 15.76 8.56
C SER A 19 -9.70 14.91 7.31
N HIS A 20 -8.71 14.93 6.40
CA HIS A 20 -8.70 14.12 5.19
C HIS A 20 -8.37 12.66 5.50
N SER A 21 -7.36 12.40 6.34
CA SER A 21 -7.02 11.02 6.74
C SER A 21 -8.20 10.35 7.44
N THR A 22 -8.87 11.07 8.35
CA THR A 22 -10.10 10.61 9.03
C THR A 22 -11.22 10.32 8.04
N ALA A 23 -11.49 11.21 7.09
CA ALA A 23 -12.57 11.02 6.11
C ALA A 23 -12.35 9.80 5.21
N ILE A 24 -11.10 9.57 4.75
CA ILE A 24 -10.76 8.38 3.97
C ILE A 24 -10.88 7.12 4.84
N TYR A 25 -10.36 7.16 6.06
CA TYR A 25 -10.46 6.05 7.01
C TYR A 25 -11.92 5.65 7.27
N GLU A 26 -12.79 6.61 7.60
CA GLU A 26 -14.21 6.38 7.89
C GLU A 26 -14.96 5.86 6.66
N TRP A 27 -14.62 6.37 5.47
CA TRP A 27 -15.18 5.85 4.23
C TRP A 27 -14.84 4.36 4.04
N LEU A 28 -13.58 3.99 4.19
CA LEU A 28 -13.12 2.59 4.08
C LEU A 28 -13.79 1.70 5.12
N ALA A 29 -13.83 2.15 6.38
CA ALA A 29 -14.42 1.39 7.48
C ALA A 29 -15.93 1.16 7.32
N SER A 30 -16.65 2.09 6.66
CA SER A 30 -18.10 2.01 6.48
C SER A 30 -18.55 1.34 5.17
N HIS A 31 -17.72 1.36 4.12
CA HIS A 31 -18.09 0.84 2.79
C HIS A 31 -17.42 -0.50 2.45
N CYS A 32 -16.38 -0.90 3.18
CA CYS A 32 -15.72 -2.17 2.97
C CYS A 32 -16.18 -3.21 4.00
N ASN A 33 -16.47 -4.44 3.56
CA ASN A 33 -16.74 -5.55 4.47
C ASN A 33 -15.41 -6.12 4.99
N LEU A 34 -14.89 -5.52 6.07
CA LEU A 34 -13.58 -5.85 6.65
C LEU A 34 -13.52 -7.25 7.29
N ASN A 35 -14.66 -7.89 7.49
CA ASN A 35 -14.75 -9.25 8.02
C ASN A 35 -14.78 -10.33 6.94
N GLU A 36 -14.91 -9.95 5.67
CA GLU A 36 -14.98 -10.90 4.56
C GLU A 36 -13.59 -11.43 4.20
N PRO A 37 -13.32 -12.73 4.39
CA PRO A 37 -12.04 -13.31 4.02
C PRO A 37 -11.88 -13.37 2.50
N GLU A 38 -10.66 -13.23 2.02
CA GLU A 38 -10.27 -13.52 0.64
C GLU A 38 -9.38 -14.77 0.62
N PHE A 39 -9.59 -15.64 -0.38
CA PHE A 39 -8.82 -16.88 -0.54
C PHE A 39 -8.18 -16.94 -1.92
N MET A 40 -6.92 -17.32 -1.95
CA MET A 40 -6.22 -17.69 -3.18
C MET A 40 -6.35 -19.21 -3.39
N GLN A 41 -6.75 -19.62 -4.57
CA GLN A 41 -6.76 -21.03 -4.93
C GLN A 41 -5.37 -21.44 -5.44
N MET A 42 -4.84 -22.50 -4.86
CA MET A 42 -3.54 -23.06 -5.23
C MET A 42 -3.70 -24.08 -6.35
N PRO A 43 -2.64 -24.40 -7.13
CA PRO A 43 -2.69 -25.39 -8.20
C PRO A 43 -3.10 -26.80 -7.75
N ASP A 44 -2.87 -27.17 -6.51
CA ASP A 44 -3.27 -28.44 -5.90
C ASP A 44 -4.74 -28.47 -5.45
N GLY A 45 -5.48 -27.37 -5.68
CA GLY A 45 -6.88 -27.21 -5.28
C GLY A 45 -7.09 -26.71 -3.85
N SER A 46 -6.04 -26.60 -3.05
CA SER A 46 -6.12 -26.01 -1.71
C SER A 46 -6.40 -24.51 -1.77
N LYS A 47 -6.94 -23.95 -0.66
CA LYS A 47 -7.20 -22.51 -0.54
C LYS A 47 -6.37 -21.94 0.60
N ILE A 48 -5.63 -20.88 0.30
CA ILE A 48 -4.88 -20.10 1.30
C ILE A 48 -5.62 -18.79 1.53
N ARG A 49 -5.91 -18.50 2.81
CA ARG A 49 -6.49 -17.21 3.18
C ARG A 49 -5.46 -16.11 3.00
N ILE A 50 -5.86 -15.02 2.35
CA ILE A 50 -5.02 -13.83 2.15
C ILE A 50 -5.07 -12.99 3.42
N PHE A 51 -3.89 -12.62 3.92
CA PHE A 51 -3.69 -11.70 5.03
C PHE A 51 -2.63 -10.66 4.66
N PRO A 52 -2.75 -9.43 5.17
CA PRO A 52 -3.93 -8.87 5.85
C PRO A 52 -5.13 -8.76 4.91
N TRP A 53 -6.31 -8.36 5.44
CA TRP A 53 -7.49 -8.08 4.59
C TRP A 53 -7.11 -7.10 3.48
N ARG A 54 -7.58 -7.37 2.26
CA ARG A 54 -7.18 -6.62 1.07
C ARG A 54 -8.39 -6.22 0.22
N MET A 55 -8.35 -5.00 -0.33
CA MET A 55 -9.20 -4.52 -1.40
C MET A 55 -8.33 -3.79 -2.42
N ILE A 56 -8.58 -4.00 -3.71
CA ILE A 56 -7.92 -3.27 -4.78
C ILE A 56 -8.92 -2.26 -5.33
N PHE A 57 -8.52 -0.99 -5.42
CA PHE A 57 -9.31 0.04 -6.06
C PHE A 57 -8.68 0.38 -7.41
N LEU A 58 -9.54 0.55 -8.42
CA LEU A 58 -9.15 0.87 -9.79
C LEU A 58 -9.58 2.28 -10.14
N ASP A 59 -8.73 3.04 -10.84
CA ASP A 59 -9.11 4.33 -11.34
C ASP A 59 -10.23 4.21 -12.40
N PRO A 60 -10.97 5.30 -12.71
CA PRO A 60 -12.09 5.23 -13.66
C PRO A 60 -11.70 4.74 -15.05
N LYS A 61 -10.48 5.04 -15.52
CA LYS A 61 -10.00 4.61 -16.84
C LYS A 61 -9.73 3.11 -16.86
N LEU A 62 -9.08 2.58 -15.83
CA LEU A 62 -8.78 1.15 -15.74
C LEU A 62 -10.06 0.34 -15.50
N GLU A 63 -10.95 0.82 -14.63
CA GLU A 63 -12.24 0.18 -14.36
C GLU A 63 -13.08 0.06 -15.64
N GLN A 64 -13.21 1.16 -16.41
CA GLN A 64 -13.97 1.16 -17.67
C GLN A 64 -13.33 0.33 -18.77
N SER A 65 -12.00 0.18 -18.75
CA SER A 65 -11.27 -0.60 -19.77
C SER A 65 -11.53 -2.10 -19.70
N GLN A 66 -11.91 -2.61 -18.53
CA GLN A 66 -12.05 -4.04 -18.23
C GLN A 66 -10.76 -4.85 -18.43
N LEU A 67 -9.62 -4.17 -18.47
CA LEU A 67 -8.31 -4.82 -18.67
C LEU A 67 -7.70 -5.37 -17.37
N PHE A 68 -8.28 -5.04 -16.21
CA PHE A 68 -7.75 -5.53 -14.93
C PHE A 68 -8.09 -7.01 -14.75
N PRO A 69 -7.09 -7.90 -14.63
CA PRO A 69 -7.32 -9.33 -14.56
C PRO A 69 -8.00 -9.76 -13.26
N SER A 70 -9.04 -10.56 -13.33
CA SER A 70 -9.80 -11.04 -12.17
C SER A 70 -8.97 -11.89 -11.20
N TYR A 71 -7.90 -12.51 -11.67
CA TYR A 71 -7.01 -13.32 -10.81
C TYR A 71 -6.26 -12.49 -9.76
N HIS A 72 -6.21 -11.17 -9.88
CA HIS A 72 -5.66 -10.30 -8.84
C HIS A 72 -6.52 -10.26 -7.58
N GLY A 73 -7.77 -10.72 -7.68
CA GLY A 73 -8.68 -10.81 -6.55
C GLY A 73 -9.71 -9.69 -6.48
N ARG A 74 -10.22 -9.46 -5.29
CA ARG A 74 -11.30 -8.52 -5.01
C ARG A 74 -10.91 -7.09 -5.38
N HIS A 75 -11.72 -6.44 -6.21
CA HIS A 75 -11.52 -5.05 -6.59
C HIS A 75 -12.84 -4.27 -6.68
N SER A 76 -12.73 -2.96 -6.67
CA SER A 76 -13.84 -2.02 -6.76
C SER A 76 -13.39 -0.73 -7.45
N ALA A 77 -14.35 0.03 -7.91
CA ALA A 77 -14.09 1.36 -8.44
C ALA A 77 -13.50 2.30 -7.38
N TRP A 78 -12.69 3.22 -7.82
CA TRP A 78 -12.08 4.28 -7.04
C TRP A 78 -13.14 5.26 -6.49
N PHE A 79 -13.05 5.63 -5.24
CA PHE A 79 -13.98 6.59 -4.65
C PHE A 79 -13.42 8.03 -4.69
N PRO A 80 -14.28 9.08 -4.60
CA PRO A 80 -13.84 10.46 -4.87
C PRO A 80 -12.67 10.96 -4.03
N LEU A 81 -12.60 10.61 -2.73
CA LEU A 81 -11.47 11.02 -1.86
C LEU A 81 -10.17 10.36 -2.30
N LEU A 82 -10.23 9.15 -2.84
CA LEU A 82 -9.05 8.44 -3.35
C LEU A 82 -8.54 9.10 -4.64
N SER A 83 -9.43 9.60 -5.50
CA SER A 83 -9.07 10.37 -6.70
C SER A 83 -8.34 11.67 -6.35
N GLN A 84 -8.82 12.39 -5.33
CA GLN A 84 -8.16 13.62 -4.86
C GLN A 84 -6.77 13.32 -4.31
N LEU A 85 -6.63 12.24 -3.54
CA LEU A 85 -5.37 11.83 -2.96
C LEU A 85 -4.37 11.41 -4.06
N GLN A 86 -4.83 10.63 -5.05
CA GLN A 86 -4.02 10.24 -6.19
C GLN A 86 -3.50 11.45 -6.97
N GLN A 87 -4.35 12.46 -7.21
CA GLN A 87 -3.92 13.68 -7.91
C GLN A 87 -2.80 14.40 -7.15
N GLN A 88 -2.92 14.54 -5.83
CA GLN A 88 -1.86 15.13 -4.99
C GLN A 88 -0.54 14.35 -5.07
N ILE A 89 -0.62 13.00 -5.11
CA ILE A 89 0.55 12.14 -5.26
C ILE A 89 1.15 12.28 -6.66
N THR A 90 0.32 12.35 -7.71
CA THR A 90 0.77 12.59 -9.08
C THR A 90 1.45 13.95 -9.23
N ASP A 91 0.89 15.01 -8.64
CA ASP A 91 1.49 16.34 -8.65
C ASP A 91 2.87 16.37 -7.97
N LEU A 92 3.05 15.56 -6.94
CA LEU A 92 4.32 15.43 -6.21
C LEU A 92 5.35 14.58 -6.97
N THR A 93 4.92 13.51 -7.64
CA THR A 93 5.81 12.49 -8.20
C THR A 93 5.98 12.58 -9.71
N GLY A 94 5.06 13.26 -10.41
CA GLY A 94 4.97 13.26 -11.86
C GLY A 94 4.52 11.93 -12.47
N VAL A 95 4.03 10.97 -11.66
CA VAL A 95 3.66 9.62 -12.09
C VAL A 95 2.17 9.39 -11.90
N GLU A 96 1.51 8.84 -12.92
CA GLU A 96 0.12 8.41 -12.84
C GLU A 96 0.00 7.01 -12.22
N PHE A 97 -0.96 6.85 -11.33
CA PHE A 97 -1.27 5.59 -10.68
C PHE A 97 -2.71 5.19 -11.02
N SER A 98 -2.91 3.95 -11.41
CA SER A 98 -4.24 3.43 -11.78
C SER A 98 -4.77 2.36 -10.83
N VAL A 99 -3.92 1.86 -9.94
CA VAL A 99 -4.27 0.82 -8.96
C VAL A 99 -3.93 1.32 -7.56
N ALA A 100 -4.82 1.11 -6.60
CA ALA A 100 -4.55 1.33 -5.18
C ALA A 100 -4.87 0.05 -4.39
N VAL A 101 -3.83 -0.55 -3.81
CA VAL A 101 -3.99 -1.73 -2.95
C VAL A 101 -4.19 -1.26 -1.52
N CYS A 102 -5.37 -1.52 -0.98
CA CYS A 102 -5.75 -1.20 0.39
C CYS A 102 -5.61 -2.45 1.26
N LEU A 103 -4.83 -2.36 2.31
CA LEU A 103 -4.66 -3.39 3.33
C LEU A 103 -5.25 -2.89 4.66
N TYR A 104 -5.95 -3.77 5.38
CA TYR A 104 -6.50 -3.47 6.69
C TYR A 104 -5.90 -4.37 7.76
N TYR A 105 -5.48 -3.74 8.83
CA TYR A 105 -4.93 -4.36 10.05
C TYR A 105 -5.86 -4.01 11.21
N PRO A 106 -6.59 -4.98 11.78
CA PRO A 106 -7.55 -4.70 12.85
C PRO A 106 -6.88 -4.22 14.15
N ASP A 107 -5.64 -4.62 14.35
CA ASP A 107 -4.84 -4.31 15.53
C ASP A 107 -3.33 -4.39 15.22
N GLY A 108 -2.50 -4.58 16.24
CA GLY A 108 -1.06 -4.69 16.12
C GLY A 108 -0.50 -6.11 15.96
N GLU A 109 -1.32 -7.15 16.04
CA GLU A 109 -0.85 -8.54 15.96
C GLU A 109 -0.38 -8.90 14.54
N GLU A 110 -1.11 -8.42 13.52
CA GLU A 110 -0.75 -8.67 12.14
C GLU A 110 0.50 -7.87 11.71
N SER A 111 1.36 -8.53 10.97
CA SER A 111 2.61 -7.98 10.45
C SER A 111 2.83 -8.42 9.01
N LEU A 112 3.75 -7.78 8.32
CA LEU A 112 4.27 -8.24 7.03
C LEU A 112 5.75 -8.55 7.16
N SER A 113 6.13 -9.75 6.75
CA SER A 113 7.54 -10.16 6.70
C SER A 113 8.30 -9.34 5.66
N PHE A 114 9.63 -9.34 5.75
CA PHE A 114 10.49 -8.69 4.76
C PHE A 114 10.26 -9.22 3.35
N HIS A 115 9.91 -8.31 2.45
CA HIS A 115 9.67 -8.58 1.03
C HIS A 115 10.01 -7.35 0.19
N SER A 116 10.16 -7.54 -1.10
CA SER A 116 10.09 -6.48 -2.12
C SER A 116 8.77 -6.62 -2.86
N ASP A 117 8.20 -5.50 -3.27
CA ASP A 117 6.97 -5.50 -4.05
C ASP A 117 7.19 -6.05 -5.45
N LEU A 118 6.36 -7.00 -5.87
CA LEU A 118 6.40 -7.59 -7.20
C LEU A 118 5.68 -6.69 -8.22
N PRO A 119 6.05 -6.72 -9.51
CA PRO A 119 5.40 -5.98 -10.59
C PRO A 119 4.08 -6.64 -11.02
N ALA A 120 3.19 -6.91 -10.03
CA ALA A 120 1.94 -7.63 -10.24
C ALA A 120 0.96 -6.89 -11.18
N PHE A 121 0.98 -5.56 -11.18
CA PHE A 121 0.08 -4.74 -11.99
C PHE A 121 0.82 -3.99 -13.11
N GLY A 122 2.10 -3.72 -12.89
CA GLY A 122 2.95 -2.91 -13.76
C GLY A 122 4.27 -2.58 -13.09
N PRO A 123 4.98 -1.54 -13.55
CA PRO A 123 6.26 -1.13 -12.98
C PRO A 123 6.19 -0.88 -11.46
N THR A 124 7.29 -1.18 -10.77
CA THR A 124 7.45 -0.95 -9.31
C THR A 124 8.57 0.03 -8.99
N ASP A 125 9.03 0.74 -10.00
CA ASP A 125 10.05 1.79 -9.91
C ASP A 125 9.59 2.99 -9.08
N ILE A 126 8.28 3.15 -8.90
CA ILE A 126 7.71 4.08 -7.93
C ILE A 126 6.41 3.52 -7.34
N ILE A 127 6.34 3.49 -6.01
CA ILE A 127 5.15 3.11 -5.23
C ILE A 127 4.93 4.19 -4.17
N ALA A 128 3.70 4.67 -4.07
CA ALA A 128 3.31 5.67 -3.09
C ALA A 128 2.39 5.04 -2.04
N SER A 129 2.83 5.02 -0.78
CA SER A 129 2.16 4.30 0.31
C SER A 129 1.63 5.28 1.36
N ILE A 130 0.32 5.32 1.51
CA ILE A 130 -0.42 6.13 2.50
C ILE A 130 -0.72 5.29 3.73
N SER A 131 -0.56 5.91 4.89
CA SER A 131 -0.88 5.32 6.19
C SER A 131 -2.06 6.04 6.84
N LEU A 132 -3.05 5.29 7.34
CA LEU A 132 -4.24 5.82 8.01
C LEU A 132 -4.50 5.05 9.31
N GLY A 133 -4.80 5.77 10.39
CA GLY A 133 -5.14 5.19 11.69
C GLY A 133 -3.92 4.92 12.57
N ALA A 134 -3.78 3.71 13.11
CA ALA A 134 -2.70 3.39 14.05
C ALA A 134 -1.32 3.48 13.41
N GLU A 135 -0.40 4.14 14.13
CA GLU A 135 1.00 4.21 13.76
C GLU A 135 1.68 2.84 13.90
N ARG A 136 2.57 2.52 12.97
CA ARG A 136 3.31 1.26 12.97
C ARG A 136 4.76 1.49 12.55
N GLU A 137 5.64 0.70 13.12
CA GLU A 137 7.04 0.66 12.71
C GLU A 137 7.19 -0.06 11.37
N PHE A 138 7.83 0.62 10.42
CA PHE A 138 8.18 0.12 9.11
C PHE A 138 9.68 -0.10 9.06
N LEU A 139 10.06 -1.31 8.72
CA LEU A 139 11.47 -1.73 8.67
C LEU A 139 11.91 -1.80 7.23
N ILE A 140 13.12 -1.33 6.97
CA ILE A 140 13.76 -1.40 5.65
C ILE A 140 15.12 -2.06 5.85
N ARG A 141 15.46 -3.04 5.04
CA ARG A 141 16.79 -3.67 5.06
C ARG A 141 17.38 -3.80 3.67
N SER A 142 18.70 -3.66 3.57
CA SER A 142 19.42 -3.86 2.33
C SER A 142 19.35 -5.33 1.91
N GLN A 143 19.09 -5.60 0.61
CA GLN A 143 19.16 -6.96 0.06
C GLN A 143 20.60 -7.48 -0.02
N ARG A 144 21.59 -6.57 -0.14
CA ARG A 144 23.00 -6.92 -0.22
C ARG A 144 23.62 -7.20 1.15
N ASN A 145 23.12 -6.51 2.18
CA ASN A 145 23.60 -6.65 3.55
C ASN A 145 22.42 -6.56 4.52
N THR A 146 21.89 -7.69 4.93
CA THR A 146 20.69 -7.75 5.81
C THR A 146 20.92 -7.19 7.21
N GLN A 147 22.19 -6.91 7.60
CA GLN A 147 22.51 -6.23 8.86
C GLN A 147 22.32 -4.71 8.74
N GLU A 148 22.32 -4.17 7.53
CA GLU A 148 22.01 -2.77 7.27
C GLU A 148 20.49 -2.58 7.27
N GLN A 149 19.98 -2.07 8.38
CA GLN A 149 18.55 -1.87 8.59
C GLN A 149 18.26 -0.44 8.99
N HIS A 150 17.10 0.05 8.53
CA HIS A 150 16.52 1.33 8.89
C HIS A 150 15.11 1.10 9.38
N SER A 151 14.61 1.98 10.23
CA SER A 151 13.21 1.99 10.62
C SER A 151 12.64 3.40 10.59
N LEU A 152 11.34 3.49 10.38
CA LEU A 152 10.57 4.72 10.52
C LEU A 152 9.18 4.39 11.04
N THR A 153 8.58 5.35 11.74
CA THR A 153 7.17 5.25 12.15
C THR A 153 6.29 5.76 11.03
N LEU A 154 5.38 4.93 10.56
CA LEU A 154 4.33 5.33 9.61
C LEU A 154 3.18 5.98 10.39
N GLU A 155 3.15 7.31 10.41
CA GLU A 155 2.16 8.12 11.11
C GLU A 155 0.83 8.19 10.33
N ASP A 156 -0.26 8.53 11.04
CA ASP A 156 -1.57 8.79 10.40
C ASP A 156 -1.49 9.95 9.41
N GLY A 157 -1.99 9.75 8.19
CA GLY A 157 -1.94 10.77 7.12
C GLY A 157 -0.57 10.95 6.48
N SER A 158 0.39 10.07 6.76
CA SER A 158 1.73 10.10 6.15
C SER A 158 1.77 9.42 4.79
N LEU A 159 2.75 9.84 3.97
CA LEU A 159 3.08 9.27 2.67
C LEU A 159 4.54 8.80 2.65
N LEU A 160 4.75 7.55 2.29
CA LEU A 160 6.05 6.99 1.95
C LEU A 160 6.13 6.80 0.43
N ILE A 161 7.13 7.42 -0.21
CA ILE A 161 7.48 7.16 -1.61
C ILE A 161 8.65 6.17 -1.62
N MET A 162 8.45 5.03 -2.23
CA MET A 162 9.46 4.05 -2.58
C MET A 162 9.74 4.21 -4.08
N GLY A 163 10.78 4.97 -4.41
CA GLY A 163 11.13 5.36 -5.77
C GLY A 163 12.13 4.41 -6.44
N GLN A 164 12.76 4.90 -7.50
CA GLN A 164 13.63 4.09 -8.35
C GLN A 164 14.73 3.38 -7.55
N GLY A 165 14.85 2.08 -7.79
CA GLY A 165 15.84 1.21 -7.16
C GLY A 165 15.48 0.73 -5.74
N PHE A 166 14.34 1.17 -5.17
CA PHE A 166 13.95 0.71 -3.84
C PHE A 166 13.67 -0.80 -3.84
N GLN A 167 12.84 -1.29 -4.76
CA GLN A 167 12.46 -2.71 -4.80
C GLN A 167 13.62 -3.64 -5.20
N ASP A 168 14.61 -3.09 -5.92
CA ASP A 168 15.79 -3.86 -6.35
C ASP A 168 16.85 -3.99 -5.26
N ASN A 169 16.96 -2.99 -4.37
CA ASN A 169 18.05 -2.91 -3.40
C ASN A 169 17.61 -3.16 -1.96
N TYR A 170 16.32 -3.01 -1.67
CA TYR A 170 15.78 -3.10 -0.31
C TYR A 170 14.58 -4.02 -0.23
N GLN A 171 14.44 -4.64 0.92
CA GLN A 171 13.21 -5.27 1.39
C GLN A 171 12.61 -4.42 2.50
N HIS A 172 11.31 -4.50 2.64
CA HIS A 172 10.59 -3.82 3.70
C HIS A 172 9.64 -4.75 4.44
N ALA A 173 9.32 -4.38 5.68
CA ALA A 173 8.43 -5.14 6.56
C ALA A 173 7.59 -4.19 7.40
N LEU A 174 6.42 -4.65 7.84
CA LEU A 174 5.64 -3.99 8.87
C LEU A 174 5.81 -4.79 10.17
N ALA A 175 6.42 -4.20 11.18
CA ALA A 175 6.65 -4.85 12.46
C ALA A 175 5.32 -5.12 13.19
N SER A 176 5.22 -6.21 13.93
CA SER A 176 4.11 -6.41 14.88
C SER A 176 4.20 -5.37 16.01
N ALA A 177 3.05 -4.96 16.53
CA ALA A 177 2.92 -4.02 17.64
C ALA A 177 1.78 -4.47 18.58
N PRO A 178 1.91 -5.59 19.30
CA PRO A 178 0.82 -6.26 20.01
C PRO A 178 0.15 -5.42 21.10
N LYS A 179 0.79 -4.31 21.52
CA LYS A 179 0.17 -3.34 22.44
C LYS A 179 -0.77 -2.36 21.75
N THR A 180 -0.79 -2.34 20.42
CA THR A 180 -1.66 -1.47 19.61
C THR A 180 -2.98 -2.17 19.40
N THR A 181 -4.05 -1.57 19.90
CA THR A 181 -5.44 -2.09 19.75
C THR A 181 -6.24 -1.32 18.71
N ARG A 182 -5.69 -0.25 18.17
CA ARG A 182 -6.35 0.57 17.15
C ARG A 182 -6.07 0.03 15.76
N PRO A 183 -7.08 0.02 14.88
CA PRO A 183 -6.92 -0.44 13.52
C PRO A 183 -6.16 0.55 12.63
N ARG A 184 -5.69 0.02 11.49
CA ARG A 184 -4.91 0.74 10.49
C ARG A 184 -5.32 0.32 9.09
N PHE A 185 -5.34 1.28 8.17
CA PHE A 185 -5.28 1.01 6.74
C PHE A 185 -3.94 1.44 6.16
N ASN A 186 -3.51 0.72 5.14
CA ASN A 186 -2.44 1.12 4.24
C ASN A 186 -2.97 1.14 2.82
N ILE A 187 -2.71 2.21 2.07
CA ILE A 187 -3.10 2.32 0.66
C ILE A 187 -1.84 2.52 -0.17
N SER A 188 -1.48 1.52 -0.98
CA SER A 188 -0.32 1.58 -1.88
C SER A 188 -0.78 1.85 -3.31
N PHE A 189 -0.46 3.03 -3.82
CA PHE A 189 -0.70 3.44 -5.20
C PHE A 189 0.34 2.82 -6.12
N ARG A 190 -0.12 2.18 -7.20
CA ARG A 190 0.67 1.40 -8.14
C ARG A 190 0.36 1.81 -9.57
N GLN A 191 1.36 1.75 -10.43
CA GLN A 191 1.18 1.90 -11.87
C GLN A 191 0.50 0.66 -12.46
N PHE A 192 -0.18 0.83 -13.58
CA PHE A 192 -0.71 -0.27 -14.38
C PHE A 192 0.02 -0.35 -15.71
N ALA A 193 0.41 -1.57 -16.12
CA ALA A 193 1.01 -1.81 -17.43
C ALA A 193 -0.08 -1.85 -18.51
N TRP A 194 -0.36 -0.70 -19.11
CA TRP A 194 -1.30 -0.61 -20.22
C TRP A 194 -0.80 -1.40 -21.43
N PRO A 195 -1.66 -2.17 -22.11
CA PRO A 195 -1.30 -2.77 -23.38
C PRO A 195 -0.88 -1.69 -24.39
N VAL A 196 0.20 -1.95 -25.15
CA VAL A 196 0.69 -1.10 -26.23
C VAL A 196 -0.18 -1.27 -27.48
#